data_1dbbfb9c57509bec94801daffa7f9363
#
_entry.id   1dbbfb9c57509bec94801daffa7f9363
#
_cell.length_a   1.000
_cell.length_b   1.000
_cell.length_c   1.000
_cell.angle_alpha   90.00
_cell.angle_beta   90.00
_cell.angle_gamma   90.00
#
_symmetry.space_group_name_H-M   'P 1'
#
loop_
_entity.id
_entity.type
_entity.pdbx_description
1 polymer ?
#
loop_
_entity_poly.entity_id
_entity_poly.type
_entity_poly.pdbx_seq_one_letter_code
_entity_poly.pdbx_strand_id
1 'polypeptide(L)'
;MNAFLPADILFPQVDSMEKWAVIACDQFTSDPAYWERVRKNAEGAPSTINLILPEAELGTPQEAEHTALINRTMAEYLKNNIFRTLPDSFVYVERTLDNGTVRKGLVGMVDLDAYDYSVGSTSAIRATERTVVERIPPRMRVRRDAPIELPHILMLCDDHEKCLIEPIAAGKDKLEKLYDFELMEGGHNIKGWLVDGEAAAAFNARLTDYTANVGKKYADLKGVPMVFAVGDGNHSLATAKSCYEELKAKNPGADLSNHSARFALVELENIHDEAQVFEPIHRVITKCDPWALLEALKNEACAEGGYEIRWYIGEESGLISLDRSKSQLAVGVLQGFLDAYLKRSEGEIDYIHDDDALIALAEQENAIGFLLPAMEKSQLFRGVIADGILPRKTFSMGHSREKRYYLEARKIK
;
A
#
# COMPACT_ATOMS: atom_id res chain seq x y z
N MET A 1 -1.55 23.80 4.70
CA MET A 1 -2.64 23.10 3.99
C MET A 1 -2.46 21.62 4.27
N ASN A 2 -3.52 20.91 4.63
CA ASN A 2 -3.43 19.46 4.88
C ASN A 2 -3.08 18.71 3.59
N ALA A 3 -2.28 17.65 3.70
CA ALA A 3 -1.90 16.82 2.56
C ALA A 3 -2.95 15.75 2.20
N PHE A 4 -3.96 15.54 3.05
CA PHE A 4 -5.12 14.68 2.83
C PHE A 4 -6.38 15.53 2.93
N LEU A 5 -7.28 15.42 1.97
CA LEU A 5 -8.38 16.33 1.70
C LEU A 5 -9.67 15.56 1.36
N PRO A 6 -10.87 16.17 1.56
CA PRO A 6 -12.09 15.64 0.98
C PRO A 6 -12.02 15.67 -0.55
N ALA A 7 -12.80 14.85 -1.21
CA ALA A 7 -12.85 14.71 -2.66
C ALA A 7 -14.27 14.76 -3.19
N ASP A 8 -14.41 15.09 -4.48
CA ASP A 8 -15.63 14.79 -5.24
C ASP A 8 -15.61 13.31 -5.61
N ILE A 9 -16.13 12.47 -4.71
CA ILE A 9 -16.10 11.02 -4.84
C ILE A 9 -17.21 10.58 -5.79
N LEU A 10 -16.85 9.78 -6.77
CA LEU A 10 -17.80 9.07 -7.64
C LEU A 10 -18.20 7.76 -6.98
N PHE A 11 -19.44 7.72 -6.51
CA PHE A 11 -20.04 6.56 -5.86
C PHE A 11 -20.86 5.74 -6.85
N PRO A 12 -20.66 4.40 -6.98
CA PRO A 12 -21.39 3.59 -7.95
C PRO A 12 -22.89 3.46 -7.60
N GLN A 13 -23.73 3.64 -8.60
CA GLN A 13 -25.18 3.41 -8.55
C GLN A 13 -25.48 2.14 -9.35
N VAL A 14 -25.27 0.98 -8.75
CA VAL A 14 -25.38 -0.34 -9.38
C VAL A 14 -26.31 -1.24 -8.58
N ASP A 15 -26.93 -2.21 -9.23
CA ASP A 15 -27.86 -3.15 -8.59
C ASP A 15 -27.13 -4.14 -7.66
N SER A 16 -25.86 -4.42 -7.92
CA SER A 16 -25.05 -5.35 -7.12
C SER A 16 -23.65 -4.78 -6.84
N MET A 17 -23.44 -4.37 -5.61
CA MET A 17 -22.12 -3.92 -5.12
C MET A 17 -21.12 -5.08 -5.05
N GLU A 18 -21.56 -6.32 -4.83
CA GLU A 18 -20.73 -7.52 -4.87
C GLU A 18 -20.11 -7.73 -6.26
N LYS A 19 -20.90 -7.54 -7.34
CA LYS A 19 -20.40 -7.61 -8.72
C LYS A 19 -19.55 -6.41 -9.11
N TRP A 20 -19.79 -5.27 -8.46
CA TRP A 20 -19.04 -4.03 -8.72
C TRP A 20 -17.62 -4.10 -8.19
N ALA A 21 -17.44 -4.42 -6.91
CA ALA A 21 -16.17 -4.30 -6.21
C ALA A 21 -15.26 -5.50 -6.49
N VAL A 22 -14.12 -5.24 -7.14
CA VAL A 22 -13.10 -6.24 -7.47
C VAL A 22 -11.77 -5.87 -6.81
N ILE A 23 -10.97 -6.87 -6.46
CA ILE A 23 -9.60 -6.67 -6.01
C ILE A 23 -8.60 -7.10 -7.09
N ALA A 24 -7.56 -6.30 -7.27
CA ALA A 24 -6.40 -6.65 -8.07
C ALA A 24 -5.13 -6.28 -7.30
N CYS A 25 -4.28 -7.25 -7.07
CA CYS A 25 -2.98 -7.06 -6.46
C CYS A 25 -1.94 -7.96 -7.13
N ASP A 26 -0.67 -7.73 -6.85
CA ASP A 26 0.45 -8.49 -7.44
C ASP A 26 0.41 -9.99 -7.12
N GLN A 27 -0.20 -10.39 -6.02
CA GLN A 27 -0.38 -11.80 -5.65
C GLN A 27 -1.30 -12.57 -6.60
N PHE A 28 -2.20 -11.90 -7.34
CA PHE A 28 -3.06 -12.51 -8.36
C PHE A 28 -2.49 -12.45 -9.78
N THR A 29 -1.30 -11.88 -9.97
CA THR A 29 -0.67 -11.73 -11.30
C THR A 29 -0.53 -13.07 -12.02
N SER A 30 -0.18 -14.14 -11.29
CA SER A 30 0.06 -15.49 -11.84
C SER A 30 -1.11 -16.45 -11.62
N ASP A 31 -2.32 -15.94 -11.31
CA ASP A 31 -3.51 -16.77 -11.09
C ASP A 31 -4.60 -16.53 -12.15
N PRO A 32 -4.54 -17.17 -13.32
CA PRO A 32 -5.54 -17.02 -14.36
C PRO A 32 -6.94 -17.47 -13.90
N ALA A 33 -7.01 -18.49 -13.03
CA ALA A 33 -8.29 -19.03 -12.55
C ALA A 33 -9.03 -18.01 -11.67
N TYR A 34 -8.30 -17.20 -10.90
CA TYR A 34 -8.88 -16.08 -10.16
C TYR A 34 -9.57 -15.10 -11.13
N TRP A 35 -8.88 -14.67 -12.20
CA TRP A 35 -9.43 -13.71 -13.16
C TRP A 35 -10.62 -14.26 -13.92
N GLU A 36 -10.64 -15.56 -14.24
CA GLU A 36 -11.80 -16.22 -14.86
C GLU A 36 -13.02 -16.20 -13.94
N ARG A 37 -12.84 -16.53 -12.65
CA ARG A 37 -13.94 -16.48 -11.66
C ARG A 37 -14.47 -15.06 -11.48
N VAL A 38 -13.58 -14.07 -11.36
CA VAL A 38 -13.97 -12.65 -11.22
C VAL A 38 -14.78 -12.17 -12.42
N ARG A 39 -14.32 -12.45 -13.65
CA ARG A 39 -15.06 -12.08 -14.87
C ARG A 39 -16.42 -12.76 -14.93
N LYS A 40 -16.50 -14.04 -14.57
CA LYS A 40 -17.76 -14.77 -14.52
C LYS A 40 -18.71 -14.20 -13.46
N ASN A 41 -18.23 -13.88 -12.28
CA ASN A 41 -19.04 -13.29 -11.21
C ASN A 41 -19.58 -11.91 -11.59
N ALA A 42 -18.80 -11.10 -12.29
CA ALA A 42 -19.19 -9.77 -12.76
C ALA A 42 -20.03 -9.77 -14.05
N GLU A 43 -20.22 -10.92 -14.70
CA GLU A 43 -20.89 -11.02 -16.00
C GLU A 43 -22.28 -10.38 -15.98
N GLY A 44 -22.59 -9.60 -17.02
CA GLY A 44 -23.86 -8.94 -17.22
C GLY A 44 -24.15 -7.73 -16.32
N ALA A 45 -23.20 -7.27 -15.53
CA ALA A 45 -23.33 -6.09 -14.67
C ALA A 45 -22.18 -5.09 -14.85
N PRO A 46 -22.37 -3.80 -14.55
CA PRO A 46 -21.28 -2.87 -14.38
C PRO A 46 -20.34 -3.36 -13.27
N SER A 47 -19.01 -3.29 -13.52
CA SER A 47 -18.02 -3.77 -12.57
C SER A 47 -16.69 -3.07 -12.76
N THR A 48 -15.93 -2.94 -11.67
CA THR A 48 -14.58 -2.36 -11.72
C THR A 48 -13.57 -3.22 -12.47
N ILE A 49 -13.84 -4.53 -12.69
CA ILE A 49 -12.99 -5.37 -13.56
C ILE A 49 -12.89 -4.81 -14.99
N ASN A 50 -13.92 -4.10 -15.45
CA ASN A 50 -13.95 -3.47 -16.78
C ASN A 50 -13.20 -2.10 -16.81
N LEU A 51 -12.73 -1.62 -15.65
CA LEU A 51 -12.09 -0.31 -15.47
C LEU A 51 -10.62 -0.42 -15.05
N ILE A 52 -10.11 -1.64 -14.86
CA ILE A 52 -8.74 -1.92 -14.44
C ILE A 52 -8.03 -2.81 -15.45
N LEU A 53 -6.71 -2.66 -15.54
CA LEU A 53 -5.86 -3.58 -16.28
C LEU A 53 -5.19 -4.53 -15.29
N PRO A 54 -5.49 -5.85 -15.34
CA PRO A 54 -4.80 -6.83 -14.53
C PRO A 54 -3.27 -6.79 -14.74
N GLU A 55 -2.49 -6.96 -13.66
CA GLU A 55 -1.02 -6.94 -13.77
C GLU A 55 -0.48 -8.00 -14.74
N ALA A 56 -1.15 -9.15 -14.86
CA ALA A 56 -0.83 -10.20 -15.82
C ALA A 56 -0.85 -9.73 -17.28
N GLU A 57 -1.55 -8.65 -17.58
CA GLU A 57 -1.71 -8.12 -18.95
C GLU A 57 -0.73 -6.97 -19.25
N LEU A 58 -0.02 -6.45 -18.23
CA LEU A 58 1.01 -5.42 -18.44
C LEU A 58 2.19 -5.97 -19.24
N GLY A 59 2.60 -5.22 -20.26
CA GLY A 59 3.71 -5.61 -21.14
C GLY A 59 3.35 -6.67 -22.18
N THR A 60 2.08 -7.12 -22.25
CA THR A 60 1.62 -8.04 -23.29
C THR A 60 1.27 -7.29 -24.59
N PRO A 61 1.21 -8.00 -25.74
CA PRO A 61 0.79 -7.39 -27.03
C PRO A 61 -0.62 -6.77 -26.97
N GLN A 62 -1.50 -7.27 -26.08
CA GLN A 62 -2.88 -6.84 -25.92
C GLN A 62 -3.04 -5.61 -25.01
N GLU A 63 -2.00 -5.19 -24.28
CA GLU A 63 -2.05 -4.06 -23.32
C GLU A 63 -2.68 -2.81 -23.91
N ALA A 64 -2.28 -2.43 -25.13
CA ALA A 64 -2.76 -1.18 -25.75
C ALA A 64 -4.25 -1.25 -26.10
N GLU A 65 -4.74 -2.38 -26.60
CA GLU A 65 -6.15 -2.61 -26.94
C GLU A 65 -7.01 -2.61 -25.67
N HIS A 66 -6.59 -3.34 -24.64
CA HIS A 66 -7.31 -3.39 -23.37
C HIS A 66 -7.32 -2.03 -22.67
N THR A 67 -6.21 -1.29 -22.68
CA THR A 67 -6.17 0.09 -22.16
C THR A 67 -7.16 1.00 -22.87
N ALA A 68 -7.25 0.93 -24.20
CA ALA A 68 -8.20 1.72 -24.97
C ALA A 68 -9.67 1.31 -24.66
N LEU A 69 -9.93 0.03 -24.45
CA LEU A 69 -11.24 -0.47 -24.03
C LEU A 69 -11.62 0.03 -22.64
N ILE A 70 -10.72 -0.07 -21.68
CA ILE A 70 -10.91 0.44 -20.30
C ILE A 70 -11.27 1.92 -20.32
N ASN A 71 -10.52 2.75 -21.03
CA ASN A 71 -10.77 4.20 -21.08
C ASN A 71 -12.12 4.53 -21.75
N ARG A 72 -12.53 3.77 -22.76
CA ARG A 72 -13.88 3.89 -23.34
C ARG A 72 -14.97 3.51 -22.36
N THR A 73 -14.80 2.38 -21.66
CA THR A 73 -15.76 1.91 -20.65
C THR A 73 -15.89 2.91 -19.49
N MET A 74 -14.79 3.51 -19.04
CA MET A 74 -14.83 4.60 -18.04
C MET A 74 -15.69 5.78 -18.52
N ALA A 75 -15.50 6.20 -19.77
CA ALA A 75 -16.28 7.29 -20.37
C ALA A 75 -17.76 6.91 -20.53
N GLU A 76 -18.05 5.68 -20.92
CA GLU A 76 -19.42 5.15 -21.02
C GLU A 76 -20.11 5.09 -19.65
N TYR A 77 -19.41 4.64 -18.60
CA TYR A 77 -19.96 4.59 -17.24
C TYR A 77 -20.28 6.00 -16.72
N LEU A 78 -19.44 7.00 -17.00
CA LEU A 78 -19.73 8.39 -16.68
C LEU A 78 -20.97 8.90 -17.44
N LYS A 79 -21.07 8.62 -18.77
CA LYS A 79 -22.17 9.05 -19.61
C LYS A 79 -23.50 8.40 -19.23
N ASN A 80 -23.45 7.15 -18.80
CA ASN A 80 -24.64 6.35 -18.46
C ASN A 80 -25.07 6.52 -16.99
N ASN A 81 -24.51 7.50 -16.26
CA ASN A 81 -24.83 7.80 -14.88
C ASN A 81 -24.67 6.60 -13.92
N ILE A 82 -23.66 5.76 -14.19
CA ILE A 82 -23.30 4.65 -13.26
C ILE A 82 -22.82 5.20 -11.92
N PHE A 83 -22.43 6.48 -11.86
CA PHE A 83 -21.98 7.13 -10.63
C PHE A 83 -22.89 8.28 -10.23
N ARG A 84 -23.07 8.45 -8.91
CA ARG A 84 -23.45 9.74 -8.30
C ARG A 84 -22.20 10.41 -7.73
N THR A 85 -22.12 11.72 -7.77
CA THR A 85 -21.04 12.46 -7.12
C THR A 85 -21.41 12.74 -5.67
N LEU A 86 -20.49 12.43 -4.76
CA LEU A 86 -20.49 12.87 -3.36
C LEU A 86 -19.52 14.06 -3.29
N PRO A 87 -20.02 15.31 -3.28
CA PRO A 87 -19.15 16.48 -3.37
C PRO A 87 -18.43 16.74 -2.04
N ASP A 88 -17.20 17.19 -2.10
CA ASP A 88 -16.39 17.67 -0.96
C ASP A 88 -16.50 16.74 0.28
N SER A 89 -16.29 15.44 0.07
CA SER A 89 -16.61 14.41 1.05
C SER A 89 -15.47 13.41 1.26
N PHE A 90 -15.59 12.63 2.35
CA PHE A 90 -14.86 11.40 2.58
C PHE A 90 -15.85 10.23 2.64
N VAL A 91 -15.34 9.00 2.54
CA VAL A 91 -16.10 7.79 2.86
C VAL A 91 -15.39 7.06 3.99
N TYR A 92 -16.06 6.92 5.13
CA TYR A 92 -15.60 6.07 6.22
C TYR A 92 -15.90 4.62 5.87
N VAL A 93 -14.91 3.74 6.03
CA VAL A 93 -14.98 2.33 5.63
C VAL A 93 -14.70 1.43 6.83
N GLU A 94 -15.53 0.39 6.99
CA GLU A 94 -15.25 -0.76 7.85
C GLU A 94 -15.12 -2.01 7.01
N ARG A 95 -13.99 -2.71 7.11
CA ARG A 95 -13.70 -3.92 6.40
C ARG A 95 -13.46 -5.07 7.37
N THR A 96 -14.27 -6.13 7.30
CA THR A 96 -14.02 -7.37 8.04
C THR A 96 -12.87 -8.14 7.38
N LEU A 97 -11.90 -8.59 8.18
CA LEU A 97 -10.73 -9.36 7.75
C LEU A 97 -10.93 -10.85 8.03
N ASP A 98 -10.05 -11.71 7.53
CA ASP A 98 -10.12 -13.18 7.63
C ASP A 98 -10.17 -13.67 9.09
N ASN A 99 -9.51 -12.94 10.00
CA ASN A 99 -9.51 -13.23 11.44
C ASN A 99 -10.74 -12.69 12.19
N GLY A 100 -11.71 -12.09 11.49
CA GLY A 100 -12.92 -11.49 12.05
C GLY A 100 -12.73 -10.10 12.65
N THR A 101 -11.53 -9.52 12.67
CA THR A 101 -11.34 -8.13 13.09
C THR A 101 -11.89 -7.16 12.04
N VAL A 102 -12.16 -5.93 12.45
CA VAL A 102 -12.71 -4.88 11.56
C VAL A 102 -11.69 -3.77 11.39
N ARG A 103 -11.13 -3.67 10.19
CA ARG A 103 -10.24 -2.59 9.79
C ARG A 103 -11.04 -1.33 9.46
N LYS A 104 -10.56 -0.18 9.93
CA LYS A 104 -11.18 1.12 9.76
C LYS A 104 -10.33 1.99 8.83
N GLY A 105 -10.97 2.56 7.83
CA GLY A 105 -10.33 3.45 6.86
C GLY A 105 -11.16 4.69 6.55
N LEU A 106 -10.53 5.69 5.97
CA LEU A 106 -11.17 6.90 5.48
C LEU A 106 -10.71 7.19 4.06
N VAL A 107 -11.62 7.11 3.10
CA VAL A 107 -11.35 7.42 1.69
C VAL A 107 -11.40 8.92 1.50
N GLY A 108 -10.36 9.47 0.89
CA GLY A 108 -10.21 10.87 0.54
C GLY A 108 -9.09 11.03 -0.50
N MET A 109 -8.72 12.25 -0.83
CA MET A 109 -7.64 12.49 -1.79
C MET A 109 -6.39 13.08 -1.14
N VAL A 110 -5.23 12.73 -1.70
CA VAL A 110 -3.94 13.33 -1.32
C VAL A 110 -3.46 14.31 -2.38
N ASP A 111 -2.77 15.36 -1.91
CA ASP A 111 -2.04 16.28 -2.76
C ASP A 111 -0.71 15.66 -3.21
N LEU A 112 -0.57 15.41 -4.52
CA LEU A 112 0.64 14.82 -5.08
C LEU A 112 1.86 15.76 -4.99
N ASP A 113 1.67 17.07 -4.79
CA ASP A 113 2.78 17.97 -4.51
C ASP A 113 3.36 17.77 -3.09
N ALA A 114 2.59 17.17 -2.17
CA ALA A 114 3.06 16.77 -0.85
C ALA A 114 3.65 15.34 -0.81
N TYR A 115 3.63 14.61 -1.94
CA TYR A 115 4.14 13.24 -2.05
C TYR A 115 5.43 13.16 -2.86
N ASP A 116 6.39 12.39 -2.34
CA ASP A 116 7.60 12.02 -3.06
C ASP A 116 8.04 10.60 -2.68
N TYR A 117 8.31 9.77 -3.69
CA TYR A 117 8.74 8.39 -3.54
C TYR A 117 10.25 8.18 -3.68
N SER A 118 11.02 9.27 -3.80
CA SER A 118 12.48 9.21 -3.88
C SER A 118 13.09 8.76 -2.55
N VAL A 119 14.17 8.01 -2.64
CA VAL A 119 14.96 7.63 -1.44
C VAL A 119 15.49 8.89 -0.76
N GLY A 120 15.29 9.00 0.55
CA GLY A 120 15.71 10.18 1.32
C GLY A 120 14.80 11.41 1.15
N SER A 121 13.60 11.22 0.63
CA SER A 121 12.59 12.28 0.54
C SER A 121 12.31 12.95 1.88
N THR A 122 12.03 14.26 1.85
CA THR A 122 11.61 15.07 2.99
C THR A 122 10.14 15.50 2.90
N SER A 123 9.40 14.98 1.93
CA SER A 123 7.99 15.29 1.73
C SER A 123 7.10 14.83 2.87
N ALA A 124 5.93 15.45 3.02
CA ALA A 124 4.96 15.10 4.06
C ALA A 124 4.39 13.68 3.89
N ILE A 125 4.27 13.21 2.64
CA ILE A 125 3.87 11.85 2.29
C ILE A 125 5.06 11.16 1.63
N ARG A 126 5.41 9.94 2.12
CA ARG A 126 6.55 9.17 1.58
C ARG A 126 6.15 7.71 1.32
N ALA A 127 6.84 7.12 0.34
CA ALA A 127 6.80 5.68 0.15
C ALA A 127 7.49 4.97 1.33
N THR A 128 6.96 3.84 1.76
CA THR A 128 7.60 2.98 2.78
C THR A 128 8.69 2.11 2.18
N GLU A 129 8.52 1.68 0.94
CA GLU A 129 9.44 0.82 0.21
C GLU A 129 9.95 1.48 -1.06
N ARG A 130 11.11 1.03 -1.54
CA ARG A 130 11.66 1.50 -2.81
C ARG A 130 10.72 1.20 -3.98
N THR A 131 10.30 2.25 -4.65
CA THR A 131 9.50 2.13 -5.86
C THR A 131 10.37 1.63 -7.02
N VAL A 132 9.95 0.56 -7.68
CA VAL A 132 10.60 0.03 -8.88
C VAL A 132 10.21 0.92 -10.06
N VAL A 133 11.11 1.81 -10.46
CA VAL A 133 10.86 2.87 -11.45
C VAL A 133 10.44 2.29 -12.80
N GLU A 134 10.98 1.14 -13.18
CA GLU A 134 10.69 0.41 -14.42
C GLU A 134 9.22 -0.04 -14.51
N ARG A 135 8.53 -0.17 -13.37
CA ARG A 135 7.11 -0.52 -13.30
C ARG A 135 6.15 0.67 -13.52
N ILE A 136 6.66 1.91 -13.51
CA ILE A 136 5.84 3.13 -13.65
C ILE A 136 5.37 3.34 -15.10
N PRO A 137 6.22 3.30 -16.15
CA PRO A 137 5.81 3.64 -17.51
C PRO A 137 4.63 2.81 -18.07
N PRO A 138 4.52 1.48 -17.86
CA PRO A 138 3.35 0.73 -18.29
C PRO A 138 2.06 1.24 -17.65
N ARG A 139 2.08 1.51 -16.34
CA ARG A 139 0.91 2.02 -15.59
C ARG A 139 0.54 3.45 -16.00
N MET A 140 1.53 4.27 -16.35
CA MET A 140 1.27 5.62 -16.90
C MET A 140 0.49 5.57 -18.23
N ARG A 141 0.74 4.56 -19.09
CA ARG A 141 0.00 4.41 -20.35
C ARG A 141 -1.49 4.20 -20.09
N VAL A 142 -1.84 3.41 -19.07
CA VAL A 142 -3.25 3.20 -18.69
C VAL A 142 -3.85 4.49 -18.12
N ARG A 143 -3.16 5.14 -17.16
CA ARG A 143 -3.68 6.31 -16.43
C ARG A 143 -3.75 7.58 -17.27
N ARG A 144 -2.80 7.78 -18.19
CA ARG A 144 -2.64 9.04 -18.94
C ARG A 144 -3.93 9.51 -19.62
N ASP A 145 -4.69 8.59 -20.18
CA ASP A 145 -5.92 8.88 -20.92
C ASP A 145 -7.20 8.52 -20.17
N ALA A 146 -7.08 7.97 -18.98
CA ALA A 146 -8.22 7.64 -18.13
C ALA A 146 -8.96 8.91 -17.67
N PRO A 147 -10.30 8.97 -17.80
CA PRO A 147 -11.09 10.08 -17.29
C PRO A 147 -11.33 10.02 -15.78
N ILE A 148 -11.23 8.83 -15.19
CA ILE A 148 -11.40 8.56 -13.75
C ILE A 148 -10.26 7.69 -13.23
N GLU A 149 -10.09 7.71 -11.92
CA GLU A 149 -9.25 6.77 -11.18
C GLU A 149 -10.08 5.97 -10.19
N LEU A 150 -9.63 4.76 -9.90
CA LEU A 150 -10.13 3.95 -8.80
C LEU A 150 -8.95 3.64 -7.87
N PRO A 151 -9.08 3.89 -6.56
CA PRO A 151 -7.98 3.66 -5.64
C PRO A 151 -7.90 2.20 -5.19
N HIS A 152 -6.68 1.72 -5.02
CA HIS A 152 -6.36 0.55 -4.20
C HIS A 152 -5.19 0.88 -3.26
N ILE A 153 -4.92 2.16 -3.05
CA ILE A 153 -3.82 2.69 -2.25
C ILE A 153 -4.27 2.75 -0.80
N LEU A 154 -3.50 2.09 0.08
CA LEU A 154 -3.62 2.20 1.52
C LEU A 154 -2.54 3.15 2.03
N MET A 155 -2.96 4.23 2.65
CA MET A 155 -2.08 5.22 3.26
C MET A 155 -2.19 5.14 4.77
N LEU A 156 -1.08 5.32 5.47
CA LEU A 156 -0.99 5.14 6.91
C LEU A 156 -0.75 6.47 7.62
N CYS A 157 -1.42 6.66 8.77
CA CYS A 157 -1.05 7.65 9.77
C CYS A 157 -0.58 6.95 11.05
N ASP A 158 0.29 7.62 11.81
CA ASP A 158 0.77 7.17 13.11
C ASP A 158 0.03 7.94 14.22
N ASP A 159 -1.27 7.68 14.36
CA ASP A 159 -2.18 8.34 15.31
C ASP A 159 -2.41 7.44 16.54
N HIS A 160 -1.43 7.43 17.47
CA HIS A 160 -1.49 6.64 18.69
C HIS A 160 -2.68 7.05 19.59
N GLU A 161 -3.04 8.33 19.58
CA GLU A 161 -4.15 8.86 20.38
C GLU A 161 -5.52 8.54 19.78
N LYS A 162 -5.57 7.94 18.59
CA LYS A 162 -6.79 7.55 17.89
C LYS A 162 -7.78 8.73 17.72
N CYS A 163 -7.23 9.89 17.37
CA CYS A 163 -7.99 11.14 17.29
C CYS A 163 -8.53 11.44 15.87
N LEU A 164 -8.09 10.73 14.83
CA LEU A 164 -8.47 10.99 13.44
C LEU A 164 -9.68 10.17 13.00
N ILE A 165 -9.54 8.88 12.82
CA ILE A 165 -10.54 7.98 12.22
C ILE A 165 -11.54 7.50 13.27
N GLU A 166 -11.09 7.17 14.46
CA GLU A 166 -11.90 6.55 15.50
C GLU A 166 -13.07 7.42 16.00
N PRO A 167 -12.98 8.77 16.05
CA PRO A 167 -14.13 9.61 16.35
C PRO A 167 -15.23 9.54 15.27
N ILE A 168 -14.87 9.30 13.99
CA ILE A 168 -15.85 9.08 12.93
C ILE A 168 -16.54 7.73 13.16
N ALA A 169 -15.77 6.68 13.46
CA ALA A 169 -16.28 5.35 13.79
C ALA A 169 -17.30 5.41 14.95
N ALA A 170 -16.97 6.14 16.01
CA ALA A 170 -17.86 6.32 17.18
C ALA A 170 -19.15 7.08 16.86
N GLY A 171 -19.13 7.95 15.84
CA GLY A 171 -20.26 8.76 15.41
C GLY A 171 -21.02 8.22 14.20
N LYS A 172 -20.64 7.08 13.62
CA LYS A 172 -21.13 6.57 12.32
C LYS A 172 -22.64 6.39 12.22
N ASP A 173 -23.32 6.11 13.33
CA ASP A 173 -24.79 5.93 13.34
C ASP A 173 -25.56 7.20 12.98
N LYS A 174 -24.89 8.36 12.97
CA LYS A 174 -25.44 9.64 12.53
C LYS A 174 -25.15 9.96 11.07
N LEU A 175 -24.35 9.14 10.39
CA LEU A 175 -23.93 9.33 9.01
C LEU A 175 -24.81 8.53 8.05
N GLU A 176 -24.92 8.99 6.79
CA GLU A 176 -25.57 8.23 5.72
C GLU A 176 -24.76 6.97 5.44
N LYS A 177 -25.38 5.79 5.62
CA LYS A 177 -24.77 4.53 5.19
C LYS A 177 -24.88 4.44 3.67
N LEU A 178 -23.73 4.31 3.00
CA LEU A 178 -23.64 4.19 1.55
C LEU A 178 -23.76 2.74 1.08
N TYR A 179 -23.12 1.82 1.80
CA TYR A 179 -23.13 0.38 1.47
C TYR A 179 -22.87 -0.51 2.67
N ASP A 180 -23.33 -1.77 2.54
CA ASP A 180 -23.12 -2.87 3.49
C ASP A 180 -23.31 -4.17 2.71
N PHE A 181 -22.22 -4.85 2.29
CA PHE A 181 -22.30 -6.02 1.44
C PHE A 181 -21.08 -6.94 1.59
N GLU A 182 -21.23 -8.19 1.10
CA GLU A 182 -20.13 -9.15 1.04
C GLU A 182 -19.32 -8.95 -0.24
N LEU A 183 -18.01 -8.91 -0.10
CA LEU A 183 -17.08 -8.81 -1.23
C LEU A 183 -16.87 -10.17 -1.88
N MET A 184 -16.71 -10.20 -3.21
CA MET A 184 -16.46 -11.44 -3.94
C MET A 184 -15.13 -12.11 -3.54
N GLU A 185 -14.97 -13.37 -3.95
CA GLU A 185 -13.75 -14.17 -3.75
C GLU A 185 -13.33 -14.32 -2.28
N GLY A 186 -14.30 -14.34 -1.37
CA GLY A 186 -14.04 -14.48 0.08
C GLY A 186 -13.50 -13.22 0.74
N GLY A 187 -13.77 -12.06 0.16
CA GLY A 187 -13.34 -10.78 0.69
C GLY A 187 -14.06 -10.32 1.96
N HIS A 188 -15.01 -11.09 2.50
CA HIS A 188 -15.80 -10.74 3.67
C HIS A 188 -16.59 -9.43 3.54
N ASN A 189 -17.19 -8.98 4.63
CA ASN A 189 -18.08 -7.83 4.64
C ASN A 189 -17.34 -6.51 4.57
N ILE A 190 -17.90 -5.57 3.80
CA ILE A 190 -17.46 -4.16 3.77
C ILE A 190 -18.66 -3.24 3.94
N LYS A 191 -18.46 -2.18 4.74
CA LYS A 191 -19.46 -1.13 5.00
C LYS A 191 -18.85 0.23 4.75
N GLY A 192 -19.67 1.18 4.26
CA GLY A 192 -19.23 2.54 4.04
C GLY A 192 -20.27 3.57 4.45
N TRP A 193 -19.81 4.72 4.94
CA TRP A 193 -20.64 5.85 5.36
C TRP A 193 -20.10 7.15 4.75
N LEU A 194 -21.02 8.02 4.36
CA LEU A 194 -20.69 9.36 3.89
C LEU A 194 -20.23 10.24 5.06
N VAL A 195 -19.09 10.88 4.88
CA VAL A 195 -18.54 11.85 5.83
C VAL A 195 -18.44 13.19 5.11
N ASP A 196 -19.41 14.06 5.33
CA ASP A 196 -19.51 15.40 4.73
C ASP A 196 -19.84 16.46 5.78
N GLY A 197 -20.08 17.68 5.38
CA GLY A 197 -20.55 18.78 6.24
C GLY A 197 -19.77 18.91 7.55
N GLU A 198 -20.48 18.89 8.69
CA GLU A 198 -19.89 19.06 10.02
C GLU A 198 -18.91 17.92 10.37
N ALA A 199 -19.17 16.68 9.94
CA ALA A 199 -18.31 15.55 10.23
C ALA A 199 -16.96 15.68 9.49
N ALA A 200 -16.98 16.09 8.23
CA ALA A 200 -15.78 16.38 7.44
C ALA A 200 -15.01 17.57 8.01
N ALA A 201 -15.69 18.65 8.41
CA ALA A 201 -15.06 19.82 9.04
C ALA A 201 -14.38 19.46 10.36
N ALA A 202 -15.02 18.63 11.19
CA ALA A 202 -14.46 18.16 12.45
C ALA A 202 -13.22 17.26 12.23
N PHE A 203 -13.24 16.39 11.23
CA PHE A 203 -12.06 15.60 10.83
C PHE A 203 -10.92 16.51 10.36
N ASN A 204 -11.20 17.48 9.49
CA ASN A 204 -10.18 18.40 8.96
C ASN A 204 -9.51 19.23 10.07
N ALA A 205 -10.26 19.63 11.10
CA ALA A 205 -9.71 20.33 12.27
C ALA A 205 -8.73 19.41 13.03
N ARG A 206 -9.14 18.18 13.35
CA ARG A 206 -8.26 17.20 14.02
C ARG A 206 -7.02 16.86 13.17
N LEU A 207 -7.16 16.73 11.86
CA LEU A 207 -6.05 16.50 10.95
C LEU A 207 -5.06 17.66 10.94
N THR A 208 -5.55 18.89 11.04
CA THR A 208 -4.69 20.09 11.15
C THR A 208 -3.88 20.06 12.44
N ASP A 209 -4.50 19.73 13.56
CA ASP A 209 -3.84 19.58 14.85
C ASP A 209 -2.82 18.42 14.85
N TYR A 210 -3.19 17.26 14.29
CA TYR A 210 -2.30 16.12 14.12
C TYR A 210 -1.06 16.52 13.31
N THR A 211 -1.23 17.13 12.14
CA THR A 211 -0.14 17.56 11.27
C THR A 211 0.79 18.56 11.95
N ALA A 212 0.23 19.52 12.71
CA ALA A 212 1.01 20.51 13.46
C ALA A 212 1.87 19.88 14.56
N ASN A 213 1.49 18.73 15.09
CA ASN A 213 2.19 18.05 16.19
C ASN A 213 3.15 16.95 15.75
N VAL A 214 3.14 16.55 14.48
CA VAL A 214 4.04 15.50 13.95
C VAL A 214 5.51 15.80 14.22
N GLY A 215 5.95 17.06 14.07
CA GLY A 215 7.33 17.47 14.35
C GLY A 215 7.75 17.24 15.79
N LYS A 216 6.84 17.38 16.75
CA LYS A 216 7.13 17.13 18.18
C LYS A 216 7.27 15.63 18.46
N LYS A 217 6.45 14.81 17.79
CA LYS A 217 6.44 13.34 17.97
C LYS A 217 7.77 12.69 17.59
N TYR A 218 8.46 13.23 16.59
CA TYR A 218 9.73 12.70 16.05
C TYR A 218 10.93 13.63 16.30
N ALA A 219 10.85 14.51 17.30
CA ALA A 219 11.90 15.48 17.60
C ALA A 219 13.25 14.86 18.02
N ASP A 220 13.24 13.60 18.44
CA ASP A 220 14.44 12.82 18.80
C ASP A 220 15.16 12.22 17.58
N LEU A 221 14.53 12.21 16.40
CA LEU A 221 15.11 11.65 15.19
C LEU A 221 15.89 12.68 14.37
N LYS A 222 16.96 12.22 13.74
CA LYS A 222 17.65 12.99 12.71
C LYS A 222 16.91 12.80 11.39
N GLY A 223 16.11 13.76 11.00
CA GLY A 223 15.37 13.71 9.76
C GLY A 223 14.18 14.65 9.76
N VAL A 224 13.56 14.83 8.60
CA VAL A 224 12.33 15.62 8.48
C VAL A 224 11.15 14.71 8.83
N PRO A 225 10.29 15.06 9.79
CA PRO A 225 9.10 14.31 10.10
C PRO A 225 8.19 14.13 8.88
N MET A 226 7.50 13.01 8.78
CA MET A 226 6.48 12.78 7.76
C MET A 226 5.10 12.65 8.40
N VAL A 227 4.06 13.04 7.65
CA VAL A 227 2.67 13.01 8.12
C VAL A 227 2.02 11.67 7.81
N PHE A 228 2.27 11.16 6.59
CA PHE A 228 1.71 9.93 6.10
C PHE A 228 2.75 9.06 5.41
N ALA A 229 2.52 7.75 5.47
CA ALA A 229 3.31 6.74 4.77
C ALA A 229 2.42 5.95 3.81
N VAL A 230 2.93 5.57 2.64
CA VAL A 230 2.21 4.68 1.72
C VAL A 230 2.41 3.25 2.19
N GLY A 231 1.37 2.61 2.69
CA GLY A 231 1.41 1.23 3.19
C GLY A 231 1.29 0.19 2.08
N ASP A 232 0.38 0.42 1.12
CA ASP A 232 0.20 -0.42 -0.06
C ASP A 232 -0.16 0.45 -1.27
N GLY A 233 0.09 -0.05 -2.49
CA GLY A 233 -0.15 0.69 -3.72
C GLY A 233 0.94 1.71 -4.07
N ASN A 234 2.18 1.53 -3.58
CA ASN A 234 3.32 2.42 -3.84
C ASN A 234 3.50 2.74 -5.34
N HIS A 235 3.44 1.73 -6.23
CA HIS A 235 3.56 1.95 -7.68
C HIS A 235 2.40 2.76 -8.26
N SER A 236 1.19 2.60 -7.73
CA SER A 236 0.01 3.33 -8.21
C SER A 236 0.07 4.82 -7.84
N LEU A 237 0.46 5.14 -6.61
CA LEU A 237 0.63 6.54 -6.20
C LEU A 237 1.81 7.19 -6.93
N ALA A 238 2.93 6.47 -7.09
CA ALA A 238 4.07 6.94 -7.88
C ALA A 238 3.70 7.19 -9.35
N THR A 239 2.85 6.32 -9.93
CA THR A 239 2.31 6.53 -11.29
C THR A 239 1.45 7.78 -11.37
N ALA A 240 0.57 8.02 -10.40
CA ALA A 240 -0.24 9.23 -10.34
C ALA A 240 0.64 10.49 -10.28
N LYS A 241 1.66 10.48 -9.41
CA LYS A 241 2.67 11.56 -9.31
C LYS A 241 3.39 11.76 -10.64
N SER A 242 3.87 10.70 -11.28
CA SER A 242 4.61 10.79 -12.54
C SER A 242 3.74 11.33 -13.68
N CYS A 243 2.45 10.96 -13.77
CA CYS A 243 1.51 11.52 -14.73
C CYS A 243 1.26 13.02 -14.48
N TYR A 244 1.17 13.44 -13.22
CA TYR A 244 1.02 14.85 -12.87
C TYR A 244 2.28 15.67 -13.19
N GLU A 245 3.47 15.14 -12.92
CA GLU A 245 4.74 15.79 -13.29
C GLU A 245 4.88 15.90 -14.82
N GLU A 246 4.47 14.87 -15.58
CA GLU A 246 4.43 14.93 -17.04
C GLU A 246 3.46 16.03 -17.53
N LEU A 247 2.29 16.17 -16.88
CA LEU A 247 1.33 17.23 -17.19
C LEU A 247 1.92 18.62 -16.93
N LYS A 248 2.59 18.83 -15.79
CA LYS A 248 3.30 20.08 -15.47
C LYS A 248 4.36 20.40 -16.53
N ALA A 249 5.16 19.41 -16.91
CA ALA A 249 6.23 19.58 -17.90
C ALA A 249 5.69 19.96 -19.30
N LYS A 250 4.51 19.45 -19.67
CA LYS A 250 3.84 19.78 -20.96
C LYS A 250 3.14 21.13 -20.95
N ASN A 251 2.87 21.71 -19.78
CA ASN A 251 2.16 22.98 -19.62
C ASN A 251 2.95 23.96 -18.74
N PRO A 252 4.17 24.36 -19.15
CA PRO A 252 5.01 25.24 -18.34
C PRO A 252 4.30 26.60 -18.14
N GLY A 253 4.18 27.00 -16.86
CA GLY A 253 3.55 28.27 -16.48
C GLY A 253 2.02 28.22 -16.32
N ALA A 254 1.36 27.09 -16.61
CA ALA A 254 -0.06 26.94 -16.29
C ALA A 254 -0.27 26.80 -14.77
N ASP A 255 -1.31 27.44 -14.25
CA ASP A 255 -1.77 27.19 -12.88
C ASP A 255 -2.54 25.86 -12.83
N LEU A 256 -1.89 24.84 -12.28
CA LEU A 256 -2.46 23.52 -12.07
C LEU A 256 -2.85 23.26 -10.59
N SER A 257 -2.91 24.31 -9.76
CA SER A 257 -3.19 24.20 -8.33
C SER A 257 -4.53 23.52 -8.01
N ASN A 258 -5.53 23.69 -8.88
CA ASN A 258 -6.87 23.10 -8.76
C ASN A 258 -7.13 22.00 -9.80
N HIS A 259 -6.12 21.58 -10.55
CA HIS A 259 -6.29 20.56 -11.58
C HIS A 259 -6.51 19.19 -10.92
N SER A 260 -7.53 18.45 -11.37
CA SER A 260 -7.90 17.15 -10.78
C SER A 260 -6.77 16.12 -10.78
N ALA A 261 -5.87 16.15 -11.76
CA ALA A 261 -4.69 15.26 -11.81
C ALA A 261 -3.62 15.57 -10.74
N ARG A 262 -3.69 16.73 -10.04
CA ARG A 262 -2.83 17.05 -8.90
C ARG A 262 -3.08 16.14 -7.71
N PHE A 263 -4.27 15.55 -7.64
CA PHE A 263 -4.69 14.76 -6.50
C PHE A 263 -4.82 13.29 -6.87
N ALA A 264 -4.76 12.41 -5.86
CA ALA A 264 -5.02 10.99 -6.00
C ALA A 264 -5.91 10.49 -4.86
N LEU A 265 -6.91 9.66 -5.18
CA LEU A 265 -7.80 9.06 -4.19
C LEU A 265 -7.07 7.91 -3.48
N VAL A 266 -7.17 7.87 -2.14
CA VAL A 266 -6.54 6.85 -1.29
C VAL A 266 -7.48 6.50 -0.12
N GLU A 267 -7.21 5.39 0.56
CA GLU A 267 -7.78 5.08 1.87
C GLU A 267 -6.73 5.31 2.94
N LEU A 268 -7.04 6.21 3.90
CA LEU A 268 -6.20 6.47 5.07
C LEU A 268 -6.57 5.50 6.18
N GLU A 269 -5.58 4.85 6.76
CA GLU A 269 -5.70 3.91 7.87
C GLU A 269 -4.76 4.30 9.01
N ASN A 270 -5.16 3.99 10.25
CA ASN A 270 -4.32 4.20 11.41
C ASN A 270 -3.48 2.93 11.68
N ILE A 271 -2.15 3.04 11.73
CA ILE A 271 -1.29 1.89 12.06
C ILE A 271 -1.62 1.29 13.44
N HIS A 272 -2.20 2.08 14.36
CA HIS A 272 -2.61 1.65 15.69
C HIS A 272 -4.00 1.02 15.74
N ASP A 273 -4.71 0.87 14.60
CA ASP A 273 -5.90 0.04 14.55
C ASP A 273 -5.55 -1.41 14.91
N GLU A 274 -6.42 -2.08 15.67
CA GLU A 274 -6.18 -3.45 16.14
C GLU A 274 -6.16 -4.46 14.98
N ALA A 275 -6.89 -4.16 13.91
CA ALA A 275 -6.92 -4.96 12.69
C ALA A 275 -5.64 -4.81 11.83
N GLN A 276 -4.81 -3.80 12.08
CA GLN A 276 -3.53 -3.66 11.39
C GLN A 276 -2.49 -4.58 12.01
N VAL A 277 -2.12 -5.64 11.31
CA VAL A 277 -1.05 -6.54 11.68
C VAL A 277 0.07 -6.43 10.66
N PHE A 278 1.29 -6.23 11.13
CA PHE A 278 2.50 -6.23 10.30
C PHE A 278 3.15 -7.60 10.43
N GLU A 279 2.93 -8.43 9.42
CA GLU A 279 3.54 -9.76 9.35
C GLU A 279 4.97 -9.65 8.84
N PRO A 280 5.94 -10.34 9.47
CA PRO A 280 7.30 -10.37 8.99
C PRO A 280 7.37 -11.06 7.63
N ILE A 281 8.30 -10.62 6.79
CA ILE A 281 8.65 -11.35 5.59
C ILE A 281 10.07 -11.85 5.77
N HIS A 282 10.24 -13.15 5.77
CA HIS A 282 11.51 -13.83 6.00
C HIS A 282 12.37 -13.85 4.74
N ARG A 283 13.62 -14.29 4.88
CA ARG A 283 14.58 -14.40 3.76
C ARG A 283 15.05 -15.84 3.66
N VAL A 284 15.00 -16.42 2.47
CA VAL A 284 15.72 -17.64 2.14
C VAL A 284 16.69 -17.34 1.01
N ILE A 285 17.92 -17.82 1.14
CA ILE A 285 18.93 -17.75 0.11
C ILE A 285 19.18 -19.18 -0.35
N THR A 286 18.99 -19.42 -1.65
CA THR A 286 19.20 -20.70 -2.31
C THR A 286 20.40 -20.62 -3.26
N LYS A 287 20.90 -21.75 -3.74
CA LYS A 287 22.03 -21.83 -4.67
C LYS A 287 23.30 -21.15 -4.12
N CYS A 288 23.53 -21.23 -2.82
CA CYS A 288 24.67 -20.62 -2.14
C CYS A 288 25.45 -21.65 -1.31
N ASP A 289 26.63 -21.26 -0.82
CA ASP A 289 27.26 -21.96 0.31
C ASP A 289 26.66 -21.37 1.60
N PRO A 290 25.75 -22.09 2.30
CA PRO A 290 25.03 -21.55 3.43
C PRO A 290 25.94 -21.30 4.66
N TRP A 291 26.97 -22.13 4.83
CA TRP A 291 27.91 -21.99 5.93
C TRP A 291 28.87 -20.82 5.73
N ALA A 292 29.38 -20.64 4.49
CA ALA A 292 30.20 -19.48 4.17
C ALA A 292 29.41 -18.17 4.32
N LEU A 293 28.12 -18.15 3.93
CA LEU A 293 27.24 -17.00 4.12
C LEU A 293 27.04 -16.70 5.60
N LEU A 294 26.71 -17.73 6.40
CA LEU A 294 26.51 -17.58 7.86
C LEU A 294 27.79 -17.08 8.53
N GLU A 295 28.95 -17.60 8.18
CA GLU A 295 30.23 -17.16 8.74
C GLU A 295 30.53 -15.70 8.36
N ALA A 296 30.24 -15.30 7.12
CA ALA A 296 30.36 -13.90 6.71
C ALA A 296 29.39 -13.00 7.48
N LEU A 297 28.15 -13.45 7.75
CA LEU A 297 27.16 -12.69 8.52
C LEU A 297 27.59 -12.50 9.98
N LYS A 298 28.34 -13.43 10.56
CA LYS A 298 28.89 -13.27 11.91
C LYS A 298 29.77 -12.05 12.08
N ASN A 299 30.37 -11.54 11.01
CA ASN A 299 31.14 -10.27 11.06
C ASN A 299 30.25 -9.02 11.22
N GLU A 300 28.93 -9.17 11.01
CA GLU A 300 27.91 -8.14 11.25
C GLU A 300 27.28 -8.27 12.64
N ALA A 301 27.63 -9.32 13.39
CA ALA A 301 27.07 -9.62 14.69
C ALA A 301 27.66 -8.70 15.78
N CYS A 302 26.87 -8.49 16.83
CA CYS A 302 27.31 -7.85 18.07
C CYS A 302 27.12 -8.80 19.26
N ALA A 303 27.90 -8.58 20.31
CA ALA A 303 27.90 -9.48 21.48
C ALA A 303 26.63 -9.34 22.34
N GLU A 304 26.07 -8.12 22.43
CA GLU A 304 24.89 -7.81 23.27
C GLU A 304 24.04 -6.72 22.65
N GLY A 305 22.73 -6.75 22.92
CA GLY A 305 21.80 -5.67 22.58
C GLY A 305 21.45 -5.53 21.10
N GLY A 306 21.77 -6.52 20.26
CA GLY A 306 21.45 -6.54 18.84
C GLY A 306 20.02 -6.97 18.54
N TYR A 307 19.72 -7.09 17.25
CA TYR A 307 18.51 -7.74 16.75
C TYR A 307 18.74 -9.25 16.70
N GLU A 308 18.01 -10.02 17.45
CA GLU A 308 18.06 -11.49 17.40
C GLU A 308 17.32 -12.00 16.15
N ILE A 309 18.04 -12.74 15.30
CA ILE A 309 17.51 -13.40 14.11
C ILE A 309 17.82 -14.87 14.21
N ARG A 310 16.82 -15.71 13.98
CA ARG A 310 17.01 -17.16 13.90
C ARG A 310 17.36 -17.55 12.45
N TRP A 311 18.39 -18.39 12.32
CA TRP A 311 18.79 -18.99 11.04
C TRP A 311 18.54 -20.50 11.01
N TYR A 312 18.35 -21.05 9.80
CA TYR A 312 18.13 -22.47 9.53
C TYR A 312 19.00 -22.91 8.34
N ILE A 313 19.70 -24.03 8.46
CA ILE A 313 20.50 -24.70 7.41
C ILE A 313 20.28 -26.20 7.58
N GLY A 314 19.54 -26.85 6.65
CA GLY A 314 19.15 -28.25 6.84
C GLY A 314 18.41 -28.43 8.15
N GLU A 315 18.82 -29.42 8.95
CA GLU A 315 18.25 -29.66 10.30
C GLU A 315 18.85 -28.76 11.40
N GLU A 316 19.88 -27.98 11.08
CA GLU A 316 20.55 -27.11 12.04
C GLU A 316 19.91 -25.73 12.10
N SER A 317 19.87 -25.17 13.29
CA SER A 317 19.40 -23.80 13.53
C SER A 317 20.15 -23.13 14.66
N GLY A 318 20.11 -21.80 14.68
CA GLY A 318 20.71 -21.03 15.77
C GLY A 318 20.24 -19.58 15.77
N LEU A 319 20.79 -18.80 16.66
CA LEU A 319 20.53 -17.37 16.78
C LEU A 319 21.77 -16.56 16.42
N ILE A 320 21.55 -15.43 15.80
CA ILE A 320 22.57 -14.42 15.57
C ILE A 320 22.02 -13.05 16.00
N SER A 321 22.83 -12.28 16.72
CA SER A 321 22.48 -10.92 17.17
C SER A 321 23.16 -9.91 16.25
N LEU A 322 22.38 -9.13 15.47
CA LEU A 322 22.87 -8.16 14.52
C LEU A 322 22.90 -6.74 15.10
N ASP A 323 23.93 -5.95 14.72
CA ASP A 323 24.19 -4.63 15.27
C ASP A 323 23.08 -3.62 14.93
N ARG A 324 22.35 -3.13 15.94
CA ARG A 324 21.28 -2.14 15.83
C ARG A 324 21.76 -0.77 15.37
N SER A 325 23.04 -0.47 15.46
CA SER A 325 23.57 0.83 15.01
C SER A 325 23.51 1.03 13.50
N LYS A 326 23.34 -0.06 12.73
CA LYS A 326 23.35 -0.07 11.28
C LYS A 326 22.00 0.23 10.62
N SER A 327 20.89 -0.04 11.31
CA SER A 327 19.53 0.28 10.84
C SER A 327 18.56 0.27 12.02
N GLN A 328 17.44 1.00 11.88
CA GLN A 328 16.35 1.01 12.84
C GLN A 328 15.56 -0.31 12.88
N LEU A 329 15.78 -1.22 11.90
CA LEU A 329 15.07 -2.49 11.77
C LEU A 329 16.03 -3.66 11.60
N ALA A 330 15.68 -4.81 12.20
CA ALA A 330 16.40 -6.07 12.01
C ALA A 330 16.56 -6.44 10.53
N VAL A 331 15.48 -6.32 9.78
CA VAL A 331 15.46 -6.58 8.33
C VAL A 331 16.39 -5.64 7.57
N GLY A 332 16.58 -4.40 8.02
CA GLY A 332 17.48 -3.43 7.40
C GLY A 332 18.93 -3.86 7.48
N VAL A 333 19.34 -4.33 8.65
CA VAL A 333 20.72 -4.86 8.84
C VAL A 333 20.94 -6.11 7.99
N LEU A 334 20.03 -7.09 8.07
CA LEU A 334 20.15 -8.34 7.31
C LEU A 334 20.13 -8.10 5.80
N GLN A 335 19.17 -7.33 5.28
CA GLN A 335 19.04 -7.06 3.85
C GLN A 335 20.24 -6.30 3.31
N GLY A 336 20.76 -5.33 4.06
CA GLY A 336 21.96 -4.58 3.68
C GLY A 336 23.18 -5.49 3.53
N PHE A 337 23.36 -6.45 4.44
CA PHE A 337 24.38 -7.47 4.35
C PHE A 337 24.16 -8.39 3.13
N LEU A 338 22.95 -8.94 2.96
CA LEU A 338 22.62 -9.85 1.87
C LEU A 338 22.81 -9.21 0.49
N ASP A 339 22.36 -7.94 0.34
CA ASP A 339 22.54 -7.20 -0.91
C ASP A 339 24.02 -6.95 -1.25
N ALA A 340 24.88 -6.78 -0.24
CA ALA A 340 26.32 -6.65 -0.42
C ALA A 340 27.02 -7.99 -0.68
N TYR A 341 26.58 -9.05 0.00
CA TYR A 341 27.14 -10.40 -0.14
C TYR A 341 26.84 -10.99 -1.52
N LEU A 342 25.58 -10.95 -1.96
CA LEU A 342 25.11 -11.53 -3.23
C LEU A 342 25.63 -10.81 -4.49
N LYS A 343 26.21 -9.61 -4.36
CA LYS A 343 26.92 -8.95 -5.47
C LYS A 343 28.26 -9.63 -5.83
N ARG A 344 28.83 -10.39 -4.90
CA ARG A 344 30.16 -10.99 -5.01
C ARG A 344 30.19 -12.51 -4.78
N SER A 345 29.06 -13.10 -4.49
CA SER A 345 28.89 -14.53 -4.21
C SER A 345 27.66 -15.05 -4.94
N GLU A 346 27.66 -16.33 -5.27
CA GLU A 346 26.49 -16.99 -5.82
C GLU A 346 25.36 -17.07 -4.79
N GLY A 347 24.13 -17.07 -5.28
CA GLY A 347 22.92 -17.22 -4.48
C GLY A 347 21.74 -16.44 -5.05
N GLU A 348 20.56 -16.94 -4.78
CA GLU A 348 19.28 -16.31 -5.13
C GLU A 348 18.49 -16.07 -3.85
N ILE A 349 17.97 -14.84 -3.66
CA ILE A 349 17.17 -14.48 -2.50
C ILE A 349 15.68 -14.57 -2.84
N ASP A 350 14.90 -15.22 -1.96
CA ASP A 350 13.44 -15.21 -2.00
C ASP A 350 12.86 -14.72 -0.67
N TYR A 351 11.57 -14.33 -0.71
CA TYR A 351 10.85 -13.63 0.35
C TYR A 351 9.64 -14.43 0.78
N ILE A 352 9.67 -14.97 1.99
CA ILE A 352 8.74 -15.98 2.49
C ILE A 352 7.89 -15.39 3.62
N HIS A 353 6.58 -15.56 3.54
CA HIS A 353 5.62 -15.03 4.52
C HIS A 353 5.29 -16.00 5.66
N ASP A 354 5.61 -17.27 5.50
CA ASP A 354 5.24 -18.34 6.42
C ASP A 354 6.47 -19.00 7.03
N ASP A 355 6.47 -19.19 8.36
CA ASP A 355 7.60 -19.74 9.09
C ASP A 355 7.91 -21.18 8.68
N ASP A 356 6.87 -22.03 8.54
CA ASP A 356 7.05 -23.45 8.18
C ASP A 356 7.55 -23.58 6.73
N ALA A 357 7.05 -22.72 5.83
CA ALA A 357 7.53 -22.66 4.46
C ALA A 357 8.99 -22.21 4.38
N LEU A 358 9.42 -21.25 5.20
CA LEU A 358 10.82 -20.84 5.30
C LEU A 358 11.70 -22.02 5.73
N ILE A 359 11.31 -22.72 6.80
CA ILE A 359 12.07 -23.86 7.35
C ILE A 359 12.20 -24.94 6.28
N ALA A 360 11.09 -25.34 5.63
CA ALA A 360 11.10 -26.34 4.56
C ALA A 360 12.00 -25.97 3.37
N LEU A 361 12.09 -24.68 3.02
CA LEU A 361 12.99 -24.21 1.97
C LEU A 361 14.45 -24.20 2.43
N ALA A 362 14.70 -23.91 3.71
CA ALA A 362 16.06 -23.92 4.27
C ALA A 362 16.62 -25.34 4.47
N GLU A 363 15.76 -26.38 4.50
CA GLU A 363 16.17 -27.80 4.53
C GLU A 363 16.75 -28.28 3.17
N GLN A 364 16.52 -27.51 2.10
CA GLN A 364 17.06 -27.87 0.80
C GLN A 364 18.59 -27.73 0.77
N GLU A 365 19.22 -28.52 -0.10
CA GLU A 365 20.67 -28.43 -0.33
C GLU A 365 21.06 -27.02 -0.83
N ASN A 366 22.14 -26.47 -0.28
CA ASN A 366 22.64 -25.13 -0.66
C ASN A 366 21.67 -23.99 -0.36
N ALA A 367 20.93 -24.09 0.75
CA ALA A 367 19.99 -23.07 1.20
C ALA A 367 20.23 -22.66 2.66
N ILE A 368 19.91 -21.39 2.98
CA ILE A 368 19.86 -20.85 4.34
C ILE A 368 18.64 -19.97 4.47
N GLY A 369 17.88 -20.17 5.56
CA GLY A 369 16.72 -19.37 5.92
C GLY A 369 17.01 -18.44 7.10
N PHE A 370 16.39 -17.25 7.09
CA PHE A 370 16.44 -16.28 8.18
C PHE A 370 15.04 -15.90 8.60
N LEU A 371 14.66 -16.28 9.82
CA LEU A 371 13.39 -15.93 10.43
C LEU A 371 13.54 -14.57 11.11
N LEU A 372 12.85 -13.58 10.57
CA LEU A 372 12.89 -12.20 11.04
C LEU A 372 11.80 -11.95 12.09
N PRO A 373 12.06 -11.13 13.12
CA PRO A 373 11.02 -10.67 14.02
C PRO A 373 10.02 -9.76 13.28
N ALA A 374 8.76 -9.78 13.74
CA ALA A 374 7.78 -8.83 13.28
C ALA A 374 8.21 -7.39 13.61
N MET A 375 7.93 -6.48 12.70
CA MET A 375 8.17 -5.05 12.90
C MET A 375 7.10 -4.48 13.85
N GLU A 376 7.51 -3.78 14.88
CA GLU A 376 6.60 -3.03 15.74
C GLU A 376 5.97 -1.86 14.98
N LYS A 377 4.68 -1.60 15.20
CA LYS A 377 3.96 -0.48 14.55
C LYS A 377 4.66 0.86 14.70
N SER A 378 5.22 1.12 15.88
CA SER A 378 5.98 2.34 16.20
C SER A 378 7.26 2.49 15.39
N GLN A 379 7.81 1.43 14.82
CA GLN A 379 9.06 1.45 14.07
C GLN A 379 8.88 1.88 12.61
N LEU A 380 7.67 1.79 12.03
CA LEU A 380 7.45 2.08 10.61
C LEU A 380 7.83 3.53 10.26
N PHE A 381 7.18 4.49 10.90
CA PHE A 381 7.45 5.91 10.64
C PHE A 381 8.87 6.30 11.06
N ARG A 382 9.33 5.82 12.19
CA ARG A 382 10.70 6.06 12.68
C ARG A 382 11.74 5.53 11.72
N GLY A 383 11.55 4.32 11.20
CA GLY A 383 12.42 3.70 10.20
C GLY A 383 12.49 4.53 8.91
N VAL A 384 11.35 4.94 8.35
CA VAL A 384 11.33 5.76 7.12
C VAL A 384 11.96 7.14 7.36
N ILE A 385 11.73 7.76 8.51
CA ILE A 385 12.30 9.08 8.84
C ILE A 385 13.83 9.00 9.00
N ALA A 386 14.33 7.98 9.70
CA ALA A 386 15.75 7.85 10.03
C ALA A 386 16.58 7.24 8.89
N ASP A 387 16.07 6.18 8.25
CA ASP A 387 16.77 5.40 7.23
C ASP A 387 16.41 5.84 5.79
N GLY A 388 15.41 6.73 5.64
CA GLY A 388 14.98 7.31 4.38
C GLY A 388 14.00 6.43 3.59
N ILE A 389 14.07 5.11 3.70
CA ILE A 389 13.16 4.13 3.11
C ILE A 389 13.41 2.77 3.75
N LEU A 390 12.37 1.97 3.88
CA LEU A 390 12.52 0.60 4.37
C LEU A 390 13.06 -0.33 3.26
N PRO A 391 13.75 -1.40 3.62
CA PRO A 391 14.12 -2.45 2.67
C PRO A 391 12.88 -3.02 1.98
N ARG A 392 13.06 -3.51 0.75
CA ARG A 392 11.97 -4.19 0.04
C ARG A 392 11.44 -5.39 0.85
N LYS A 393 10.13 -5.58 0.81
CA LYS A 393 9.49 -6.70 1.50
C LYS A 393 9.84 -6.75 2.99
N THR A 394 9.76 -5.61 3.67
CA THR A 394 10.00 -5.52 5.12
C THR A 394 8.86 -6.15 5.91
N PHE A 395 7.63 -5.92 5.49
CA PHE A 395 6.41 -6.45 6.13
C PHE A 395 5.30 -6.63 5.10
N SER A 396 4.30 -7.42 5.46
CA SER A 396 3.02 -7.50 4.75
C SER A 396 1.91 -6.91 5.61
N MET A 397 0.98 -6.21 4.95
CA MET A 397 -0.27 -5.74 5.55
C MET A 397 -1.40 -6.63 5.05
N GLY A 398 -1.70 -7.68 5.78
CA GLY A 398 -2.75 -8.64 5.45
C GLY A 398 -2.47 -9.50 4.20
N HIS A 399 -3.35 -10.46 3.97
CA HIS A 399 -3.31 -11.35 2.81
C HIS A 399 -3.84 -10.67 1.54
N SER A 400 -3.70 -11.33 0.38
CA SER A 400 -4.13 -10.79 -0.91
C SER A 400 -5.59 -10.32 -0.92
N ARG A 401 -6.48 -11.09 -0.29
CA ARG A 401 -7.91 -10.78 -0.21
C ARG A 401 -8.25 -9.64 0.75
N GLU A 402 -7.34 -9.28 1.63
CA GLU A 402 -7.48 -8.20 2.61
C GLU A 402 -6.99 -6.84 2.08
N LYS A 403 -6.37 -6.81 0.90
CA LYS A 403 -6.01 -5.58 0.20
C LYS A 403 -7.26 -4.78 -0.18
N ARG A 404 -7.07 -3.52 -0.59
CA ARG A 404 -8.19 -2.66 -0.96
C ARG A 404 -8.85 -3.13 -2.26
N TYR A 405 -10.18 -3.29 -2.22
CA TYR A 405 -11.01 -3.47 -3.41
C TYR A 405 -11.23 -2.13 -4.11
N TYR A 406 -11.29 -2.17 -5.43
CA TYR A 406 -11.71 -1.02 -6.23
C TYR A 406 -13.21 -0.81 -6.03
N LEU A 407 -13.62 0.32 -5.52
CA LEU A 407 -15.00 0.60 -5.19
C LEU A 407 -15.39 2.04 -5.54
N GLU A 408 -14.88 3.02 -4.81
CA GLU A 408 -15.07 4.44 -5.12
C GLU A 408 -14.16 4.86 -6.27
N ALA A 409 -14.58 5.90 -6.99
CA ALA A 409 -13.78 6.49 -8.06
C ALA A 409 -13.71 8.01 -7.91
N ARG A 410 -12.86 8.66 -8.71
CA ARG A 410 -12.75 10.12 -8.80
C ARG A 410 -12.40 10.54 -10.21
N LYS A 411 -12.90 11.69 -10.67
CA LYS A 411 -12.45 12.30 -11.94
C LYS A 411 -11.01 12.79 -11.82
N ILE A 412 -10.22 12.54 -12.86
CA ILE A 412 -8.84 13.02 -12.97
C ILE A 412 -8.61 13.89 -14.22
N LYS A 413 -9.67 14.04 -15.03
CA LYS A 413 -9.77 14.97 -16.16
C LYS A 413 -11.06 15.75 -16.10
#